data_df8a68ddcb7e2b3397c35e7e5211b8a0
#
_entry.id   df8a68ddcb7e2b3397c35e7e5211b8a0
#
_cell.length_a   1.000
_cell.length_b   1.000
_cell.length_c   1.000
_cell.angle_alpha   90.00
_cell.angle_beta   90.00
_cell.angle_gamma   90.00
#
_symmetry.space_group_name_H-M   'P 1'
#
loop_
_entity.id
_entity.type
_entity.pdbx_description
1 polymer ?
#
loop_
_entity_poly.entity_id
_entity_poly.type
_entity_poly.pdbx_seq_one_letter_code
_entity_poly.pdbx_strand_id
1 'polypeptide(L)'
;MFPVEAFQATLGKATEIFQRLGVRFHLTGGGTSVLYGEPRMTQDIDIVVDNQVLAEQLESFFRLLDTDDFLFDPPSVRRAVERREMFQLLDKVEALKLDIYPRELIAGELDRSCLIEVFAGVQLPVVSRVDAAAAKLVWISKGSHKSRRDLRQIYRTSSEADRQRIQGLAHQLVLKPLLDEVLGEPEELA
;
A
#
# COMPACT_ATOMS: atom_id res chain seq x y z
N MET A 1 -7.06 11.65 -15.58
CA MET A 1 -6.14 11.81 -14.42
C MET A 1 -6.96 12.43 -13.31
N PHE A 2 -7.05 11.81 -12.16
CA PHE A 2 -7.69 12.43 -11.00
C PHE A 2 -6.83 13.59 -10.50
N PRO A 3 -7.43 14.71 -10.11
CA PRO A 3 -6.70 15.82 -9.49
C PRO A 3 -6.00 15.39 -8.21
N VAL A 4 -4.84 15.97 -7.90
CA VAL A 4 -4.12 15.69 -6.64
C VAL A 4 -4.98 15.99 -5.42
N GLU A 5 -5.81 17.00 -5.52
CA GLU A 5 -6.76 17.43 -4.49
C GLU A 5 -7.79 16.34 -4.17
N ALA A 6 -8.27 15.60 -5.17
CA ALA A 6 -9.18 14.48 -4.99
C ALA A 6 -8.51 13.33 -4.22
N PHE A 7 -7.25 12.99 -4.57
CA PHE A 7 -6.47 12.01 -3.82
C PHE A 7 -6.25 12.45 -2.37
N GLN A 8 -5.90 13.71 -2.16
CA GLN A 8 -5.69 14.26 -0.82
C GLN A 8 -6.98 14.23 0.00
N ALA A 9 -8.12 14.62 -0.58
CA ALA A 9 -9.41 14.61 0.10
C ALA A 9 -9.83 13.18 0.51
N THR A 10 -9.82 12.23 -0.44
CA THR A 10 -10.18 10.83 -0.17
C THR A 10 -9.26 10.18 0.86
N LEU A 11 -7.94 10.39 0.72
CA LEU A 11 -6.96 9.86 1.64
C LEU A 11 -7.09 10.47 3.04
N GLY A 12 -7.38 11.76 3.12
CA GLY A 12 -7.65 12.47 4.38
C GLY A 12 -8.82 11.85 5.14
N LYS A 13 -9.97 11.65 4.48
CA LYS A 13 -11.15 10.98 5.07
C LYS A 13 -10.80 9.58 5.60
N ALA A 14 -10.17 8.73 4.77
CA ALA A 14 -9.86 7.36 5.14
C ALA A 14 -8.88 7.29 6.31
N THR A 15 -7.82 8.10 6.29
CA THR A 15 -6.82 8.12 7.36
C THR A 15 -7.36 8.67 8.67
N GLU A 16 -8.26 9.66 8.62
CA GLU A 16 -8.96 10.16 9.81
C GLU A 16 -9.82 9.07 10.46
N ILE A 17 -10.56 8.29 9.67
CA ILE A 17 -11.33 7.14 10.18
C ILE A 17 -10.42 6.16 10.92
N PHE A 18 -9.30 5.74 10.31
CA PHE A 18 -8.36 4.81 10.97
C PHE A 18 -7.76 5.40 12.24
N GLN A 19 -7.39 6.68 12.25
CA GLN A 19 -6.86 7.35 13.43
C GLN A 19 -7.88 7.41 14.57
N ARG A 20 -9.14 7.77 14.28
CA ARG A 20 -10.24 7.81 15.26
C ARG A 20 -10.52 6.46 15.89
N LEU A 21 -10.31 5.38 15.16
CA LEU A 21 -10.50 4.00 15.62
C LEU A 21 -9.24 3.40 16.26
N GLY A 22 -8.12 4.10 16.25
CA GLY A 22 -6.84 3.57 16.71
C GLY A 22 -6.29 2.45 15.84
N VAL A 23 -6.76 2.33 14.59
CA VAL A 23 -6.28 1.33 13.63
C VAL A 23 -4.96 1.81 13.03
N ARG A 24 -3.89 1.06 13.24
CA ARG A 24 -2.61 1.33 12.56
C ARG A 24 -2.76 1.04 11.07
N PHE A 25 -2.14 1.88 10.26
CA PHE A 25 -2.16 1.73 8.81
C PHE A 25 -0.89 2.28 8.18
N HIS A 26 -0.65 1.92 6.92
CA HIS A 26 0.27 2.62 6.04
C HIS A 26 -0.17 2.57 4.58
N LEU A 27 0.28 3.56 3.81
CA LEU A 27 0.15 3.58 2.36
C LEU A 27 1.12 2.59 1.72
N THR A 28 0.66 1.91 0.66
CA THR A 28 1.43 0.91 -0.08
C THR A 28 1.15 0.98 -1.59
N GLY A 29 1.44 -0.07 -2.33
CA GLY A 29 1.01 -0.29 -3.71
C GLY A 29 1.59 0.68 -4.73
N GLY A 30 0.71 1.26 -5.56
CA GLY A 30 1.08 2.19 -6.63
C GLY A 30 1.66 3.51 -6.13
N GLY A 31 1.14 4.03 -5.03
CA GLY A 31 1.61 5.28 -4.40
C GLY A 31 3.09 5.22 -3.98
N THR A 32 3.57 4.06 -3.54
CA THR A 32 4.98 3.90 -3.13
C THR A 32 5.96 3.95 -4.30
N SER A 33 5.51 3.60 -5.51
CA SER A 33 6.33 3.73 -6.72
C SER A 33 6.60 5.21 -7.04
N VAL A 34 5.65 6.10 -6.75
CA VAL A 34 5.83 7.55 -6.89
C VAL A 34 6.82 8.09 -5.86
N LEU A 35 6.76 7.60 -4.63
CA LEU A 35 7.61 8.08 -3.53
C LEU A 35 9.04 7.54 -3.58
N TYR A 36 9.21 6.30 -4.03
CA TYR A 36 10.49 5.59 -3.96
C TYR A 36 11.14 5.30 -5.32
N GLY A 37 10.41 5.46 -6.40
CA GLY A 37 10.86 5.12 -7.74
C GLY A 37 10.60 6.24 -8.74
N GLU A 38 9.99 5.90 -9.86
CA GLU A 38 9.59 6.85 -10.89
C GLU A 38 8.13 7.26 -10.71
N PRO A 39 7.82 8.55 -10.90
CA PRO A 39 6.44 9.00 -10.95
C PRO A 39 5.67 8.28 -12.05
N ARG A 40 4.60 7.60 -11.68
CA ARG A 40 3.65 7.04 -12.63
C ARG A 40 2.22 7.28 -12.16
N MET A 41 1.30 7.27 -13.10
CA MET A 41 -0.10 7.39 -12.75
C MET A 41 -0.56 6.18 -11.94
N THR A 42 -1.17 6.41 -10.79
CA THR A 42 -1.96 5.44 -10.05
C THR A 42 -3.42 5.87 -10.04
N GLN A 43 -4.32 4.90 -10.10
CA GLN A 43 -5.76 5.14 -10.08
C GLN A 43 -6.39 4.71 -8.76
N ASP A 44 -5.65 3.94 -7.98
CA ASP A 44 -6.10 3.34 -6.73
C ASP A 44 -5.24 3.82 -5.58
N ILE A 45 -5.84 3.91 -4.41
CA ILE A 45 -5.15 4.15 -3.14
C ILE A 45 -5.09 2.82 -2.41
N ASP A 46 -3.88 2.31 -2.21
CA ASP A 46 -3.64 1.03 -1.52
C ASP A 46 -3.25 1.29 -0.06
N ILE A 47 -3.95 0.69 0.89
CA ILE A 47 -3.71 0.86 2.33
C ILE A 47 -3.68 -0.49 3.03
N VAL A 48 -2.59 -0.79 3.74
CA VAL A 48 -2.52 -1.91 4.69
C VAL A 48 -2.98 -1.42 6.05
N VAL A 49 -3.79 -2.23 6.74
CA VAL A 49 -4.33 -1.90 8.06
C VAL A 49 -4.10 -3.03 9.05
N ASP A 50 -4.00 -2.69 10.35
CA ASP A 50 -3.99 -3.66 11.43
C ASP A 50 -5.36 -4.36 11.52
N ASN A 51 -5.39 -5.62 11.12
CA ASN A 51 -6.63 -6.38 11.06
C ASN A 51 -7.25 -6.64 12.44
N GLN A 52 -6.44 -6.80 13.48
CA GLN A 52 -6.96 -7.12 14.81
C GLN A 52 -7.81 -5.96 15.33
N VAL A 53 -7.25 -4.76 15.34
CA VAL A 53 -7.96 -3.56 15.81
C VAL A 53 -9.14 -3.22 14.91
N LEU A 54 -9.00 -3.37 13.58
CA LEU A 54 -10.11 -3.14 12.64
C LEU A 54 -11.28 -4.11 12.90
N ALA A 55 -11.00 -5.39 13.14
CA ALA A 55 -12.04 -6.39 13.42
C ALA A 55 -12.80 -6.06 14.71
N GLU A 56 -12.10 -5.62 15.76
CA GLU A 56 -12.70 -5.20 17.03
C GLU A 56 -13.58 -3.95 16.89
N GLN A 57 -13.24 -3.06 15.93
CA GLN A 57 -13.90 -1.77 15.70
C GLN A 57 -14.85 -1.76 14.50
N LEU A 58 -15.19 -2.92 13.93
CA LEU A 58 -15.83 -3.01 12.61
C LEU A 58 -17.16 -2.27 12.51
N GLU A 59 -18.01 -2.32 13.54
CA GLU A 59 -19.29 -1.59 13.56
C GLU A 59 -19.10 -0.08 13.64
N SER A 60 -18.09 0.36 14.36
CA SER A 60 -17.73 1.78 14.41
C SER A 60 -17.14 2.24 13.08
N PHE A 61 -16.35 1.39 12.43
CA PHE A 61 -15.82 1.62 11.10
C PHE A 61 -16.94 1.83 10.08
N PHE A 62 -17.94 0.96 10.04
CA PHE A 62 -19.09 1.11 9.13
C PHE A 62 -19.84 2.42 9.32
N ARG A 63 -20.08 2.81 10.60
CA ARG A 63 -20.75 4.08 10.90
C ARG A 63 -19.97 5.29 10.39
N LEU A 64 -18.66 5.27 10.52
CA LEU A 64 -17.81 6.36 10.03
C LEU A 64 -17.75 6.40 8.50
N LEU A 65 -17.67 5.24 7.83
CA LEU A 65 -17.70 5.16 6.36
C LEU A 65 -19.01 5.75 5.79
N ASP A 66 -20.15 5.48 6.42
CA ASP A 66 -21.45 6.05 6.01
C ASP A 66 -21.46 7.57 6.18
N THR A 67 -20.92 8.08 7.29
CA THR A 67 -20.86 9.52 7.59
C THR A 67 -19.97 10.26 6.59
N ASP A 68 -18.86 9.63 6.17
CA ASP A 68 -17.84 10.25 5.30
C ASP A 68 -18.04 9.92 3.82
N ASP A 69 -19.27 9.54 3.43
CA ASP A 69 -19.68 9.33 2.03
C ASP A 69 -18.90 8.24 1.27
N PHE A 70 -18.49 7.17 1.95
CA PHE A 70 -17.97 6.00 1.26
C PHE A 70 -19.08 5.04 0.82
N LEU A 71 -18.95 4.49 -0.38
CA LEU A 71 -19.73 3.35 -0.84
C LEU A 71 -18.98 2.06 -0.54
N PHE A 72 -19.63 1.14 0.15
CA PHE A 72 -19.12 -0.18 0.51
C PHE A 72 -20.26 -1.17 0.71
N ASP A 73 -19.95 -2.46 0.76
CA ASP A 73 -20.91 -3.53 1.09
C ASP A 73 -20.54 -4.15 2.45
N PRO A 74 -21.28 -3.82 3.53
CA PRO A 74 -20.92 -4.28 4.88
C PRO A 74 -20.73 -5.80 5.01
N PRO A 75 -21.59 -6.69 4.43
CA PRO A 75 -21.37 -8.12 4.48
C PRO A 75 -20.08 -8.56 3.79
N SER A 76 -19.71 -7.96 2.67
CA SER A 76 -18.46 -8.28 1.96
C SER A 76 -17.23 -7.79 2.73
N VAL A 77 -17.28 -6.57 3.30
CA VAL A 77 -16.19 -6.06 4.14
C VAL A 77 -16.00 -6.95 5.36
N ARG A 78 -17.09 -7.34 6.04
CA ARG A 78 -17.00 -8.26 7.20
C ARG A 78 -16.30 -9.57 6.84
N ARG A 79 -16.72 -10.23 5.75
CA ARG A 79 -16.09 -11.46 5.27
C ARG A 79 -14.61 -11.26 4.93
N ALA A 80 -14.28 -10.13 4.31
CA ALA A 80 -12.89 -9.81 3.95
C ALA A 80 -12.01 -9.61 5.19
N VAL A 81 -12.49 -8.89 6.21
CA VAL A 81 -11.78 -8.72 7.49
C VAL A 81 -11.58 -10.06 8.20
N GLU A 82 -12.62 -10.90 8.27
CA GLU A 82 -12.55 -12.26 8.87
C GLU A 82 -11.53 -13.15 8.17
N ARG A 83 -11.46 -13.08 6.83
CA ARG A 83 -10.56 -13.89 6.00
C ARG A 83 -9.21 -13.24 5.73
N ARG A 84 -9.02 -12.02 6.19
CA ARG A 84 -7.84 -11.19 5.89
C ARG A 84 -7.62 -11.03 4.37
N GLU A 85 -8.70 -10.84 3.65
CA GLU A 85 -8.72 -10.57 2.22
C GLU A 85 -8.91 -9.08 1.96
N MET A 86 -8.47 -8.60 0.81
CA MET A 86 -8.64 -7.21 0.40
C MET A 86 -10.12 -6.88 0.20
N PHE A 87 -10.52 -5.68 0.60
CA PHE A 87 -11.82 -5.10 0.27
C PHE A 87 -11.67 -3.68 -0.28
N GLN A 88 -12.71 -3.22 -0.96
CA GLN A 88 -12.71 -1.94 -1.63
C GLN A 88 -13.69 -0.97 -0.98
N LEU A 89 -13.28 0.29 -0.91
CA LEU A 89 -14.14 1.43 -0.61
C LEU A 89 -14.13 2.35 -1.83
N LEU A 90 -15.25 3.02 -2.10
CA LEU A 90 -15.34 4.04 -3.13
C LEU A 90 -15.76 5.36 -2.49
N ASP A 91 -14.94 6.38 -2.58
CA ASP A 91 -15.35 7.74 -2.22
C ASP A 91 -16.38 8.23 -3.24
N LYS A 92 -17.63 8.49 -2.78
CA LYS A 92 -18.74 8.89 -3.66
C LYS A 92 -18.56 10.29 -4.23
N VAL A 93 -17.82 11.15 -3.53
CA VAL A 93 -17.61 12.55 -3.93
C VAL A 93 -16.53 12.63 -5.00
N GLU A 94 -15.38 12.00 -4.75
CA GLU A 94 -14.20 12.08 -5.61
C GLU A 94 -14.16 10.96 -6.67
N ALA A 95 -15.06 9.97 -6.57
CA ALA A 95 -15.07 8.77 -7.40
C ALA A 95 -13.76 7.98 -7.37
N LEU A 96 -13.02 8.08 -6.26
CA LEU A 96 -11.74 7.39 -6.05
C LEU A 96 -11.93 6.09 -5.29
N LYS A 97 -11.21 5.06 -5.73
CA LYS A 97 -11.22 3.74 -5.14
C LYS A 97 -10.05 3.56 -4.17
N LEU A 98 -10.34 2.99 -3.00
CA LEU A 98 -9.36 2.55 -2.03
C LEU A 98 -9.39 1.03 -1.95
N ASP A 99 -8.23 0.42 -2.05
CA ASP A 99 -8.00 -1.00 -1.82
C ASP A 99 -7.42 -1.18 -0.42
N ILE A 100 -8.21 -1.74 0.49
CA ILE A 100 -7.83 -1.91 1.89
C ILE A 100 -7.40 -3.37 2.12
N TYR A 101 -6.20 -3.54 2.64
CA TYR A 101 -5.60 -4.85 2.93
C TYR A 101 -5.55 -5.07 4.44
N PRO A 102 -6.48 -5.85 5.04
CA PRO A 102 -6.49 -6.16 6.47
C PRO A 102 -5.46 -7.26 6.79
N ARG A 103 -4.28 -7.12 6.26
CA ARG A 103 -3.13 -7.99 6.52
C ARG A 103 -1.85 -7.38 6.02
N GLU A 104 -0.77 -7.68 6.69
CA GLU A 104 0.58 -7.43 6.18
C GLU A 104 0.93 -8.42 5.06
N LEU A 105 1.54 -7.93 4.01
CA LEU A 105 2.11 -8.78 2.95
C LEU A 105 3.52 -9.25 3.35
N ILE A 106 4.26 -8.36 4.03
CA ILE A 106 5.56 -8.63 4.60
C ILE A 106 5.44 -8.54 6.11
N ALA A 107 5.69 -9.63 6.82
CA ALA A 107 5.52 -9.68 8.26
C ALA A 107 6.24 -8.54 9.00
N GLY A 108 5.54 -7.80 9.83
CA GLY A 108 6.03 -6.66 10.60
C GLY A 108 6.21 -5.37 9.79
N GLU A 109 5.68 -5.27 8.57
CA GLU A 109 5.80 -4.05 7.74
C GLU A 109 5.10 -2.84 8.37
N LEU A 110 4.01 -3.02 9.12
CA LEU A 110 3.35 -1.95 9.85
C LEU A 110 4.25 -1.33 10.93
N ASP A 111 5.07 -2.14 11.60
CA ASP A 111 6.00 -1.67 12.63
C ASP A 111 7.19 -0.90 12.04
N ARG A 112 7.51 -1.15 10.77
CA ARG A 112 8.60 -0.50 10.04
C ARG A 112 8.14 0.64 9.15
N SER A 113 6.88 1.07 9.27
CA SER A 113 6.34 2.19 8.51
C SER A 113 7.10 3.47 8.79
N CYS A 114 7.24 4.31 7.77
CA CYS A 114 7.91 5.60 7.85
C CYS A 114 6.89 6.73 7.70
N LEU A 115 7.00 7.78 8.52
CA LEU A 115 6.25 9.01 8.28
C LEU A 115 6.89 9.77 7.12
N ILE A 116 6.13 9.98 6.06
CA ILE A 116 6.59 10.67 4.84
C ILE A 116 5.61 11.77 4.50
N GLU A 117 6.12 12.92 4.07
CA GLU A 117 5.30 13.99 3.49
C GLU A 117 4.79 13.55 2.12
N VAL A 118 3.52 13.15 2.07
CA VAL A 118 2.87 12.64 0.85
C VAL A 118 2.29 13.78 0.01
N PHE A 119 1.82 14.82 0.68
CA PHE A 119 1.40 16.09 0.09
C PHE A 119 1.99 17.23 0.91
N ALA A 120 2.03 18.43 0.34
CA ALA A 120 2.57 19.61 1.03
C ALA A 120 1.94 19.78 2.44
N GLY A 121 2.74 19.62 3.48
CA GLY A 121 2.32 19.74 4.88
C GLY A 121 1.55 18.53 5.43
N VAL A 122 1.37 17.43 4.65
CA VAL A 122 0.64 16.23 5.10
C VAL A 122 1.59 15.05 5.21
N GLN A 123 1.88 14.64 6.44
CA GLN A 123 2.69 13.46 6.73
C GLN A 123 1.81 12.25 7.04
N LEU A 124 2.05 11.13 6.36
CA LEU A 124 1.32 9.89 6.57
C LEU A 124 2.29 8.71 6.75
N PRO A 125 1.86 7.64 7.46
CA PRO A 125 2.59 6.40 7.48
C PRO A 125 2.63 5.78 6.08
N VAL A 126 3.83 5.44 5.61
CA VAL A 126 4.07 4.78 4.34
C VAL A 126 4.90 3.53 4.59
N VAL A 127 4.65 2.47 3.88
CA VAL A 127 5.47 1.26 3.92
C VAL A 127 6.94 1.62 3.70
N SER A 128 7.86 0.98 4.42
CA SER A 128 9.29 1.25 4.25
C SER A 128 9.75 0.94 2.82
N ARG A 129 10.80 1.60 2.33
CA ARG A 129 11.37 1.34 1.01
C ARG A 129 11.72 -0.14 0.81
N VAL A 130 12.26 -0.77 1.85
CA VAL A 130 12.67 -2.18 1.84
C VAL A 130 11.45 -3.09 1.73
N ASP A 131 10.42 -2.84 2.52
CA ASP A 131 9.17 -3.62 2.48
C ASP A 131 8.41 -3.37 1.17
N ALA A 132 8.41 -2.14 0.63
CA ALA A 132 7.84 -1.83 -0.68
C ALA A 132 8.49 -2.66 -1.79
N ALA A 133 9.83 -2.75 -1.81
CA ALA A 133 10.55 -3.60 -2.77
C ALA A 133 10.19 -5.08 -2.61
N ALA A 134 10.15 -5.58 -1.38
CA ALA A 134 9.77 -6.96 -1.08
C ALA A 134 8.31 -7.25 -1.48
N ALA A 135 7.39 -6.33 -1.22
CA ALA A 135 6.01 -6.45 -1.66
C ALA A 135 5.88 -6.53 -3.18
N LYS A 136 6.63 -5.69 -3.93
CA LYS A 136 6.69 -5.79 -5.40
C LYS A 136 7.21 -7.15 -5.85
N LEU A 137 8.24 -7.69 -5.20
CA LEU A 137 8.78 -9.01 -5.50
C LEU A 137 7.76 -10.13 -5.27
N VAL A 138 6.99 -10.06 -4.17
CA VAL A 138 5.88 -10.99 -3.91
C VAL A 138 4.80 -10.87 -4.99
N TRP A 139 4.46 -9.65 -5.44
CA TRP A 139 3.49 -9.49 -6.53
C TRP A 139 4.00 -10.02 -7.86
N ILE A 140 5.30 -9.91 -8.16
CA ILE A 140 5.92 -10.49 -9.35
C ILE A 140 5.81 -12.02 -9.32
N SER A 141 6.08 -12.64 -8.17
CA SER A 141 5.92 -14.10 -8.01
C SER A 141 4.49 -14.60 -8.23
N LYS A 142 3.51 -13.69 -8.10
CA LYS A 142 2.08 -13.94 -8.39
C LYS A 142 1.66 -13.51 -9.80
N GLY A 143 2.60 -13.16 -10.68
CA GLY A 143 2.34 -12.82 -12.08
C GLY A 143 2.17 -11.33 -12.40
N SER A 144 2.50 -10.42 -11.49
CA SER A 144 2.41 -8.97 -11.77
C SER A 144 3.59 -8.47 -12.60
N HIS A 145 3.39 -8.27 -13.90
CA HIS A 145 4.42 -7.72 -14.79
C HIS A 145 4.76 -6.25 -14.49
N LYS A 146 3.76 -5.42 -14.19
CA LYS A 146 3.99 -3.99 -13.87
C LYS A 146 4.88 -3.78 -12.65
N SER A 147 4.90 -4.73 -11.71
CA SER A 147 5.72 -4.65 -10.51
C SER A 147 7.22 -4.83 -10.79
N ARG A 148 7.62 -5.39 -11.94
CA ARG A 148 9.03 -5.57 -12.32
C ARG A 148 9.74 -4.23 -12.50
N ARG A 149 9.15 -3.32 -13.27
CA ARG A 149 9.68 -1.96 -13.44
C ARG A 149 9.73 -1.21 -12.10
N ASP A 150 8.63 -1.25 -11.32
CA ASP A 150 8.57 -0.61 -10.01
C ASP A 150 9.71 -1.10 -9.09
N LEU A 151 9.94 -2.42 -9.01
CA LEU A 151 10.99 -3.02 -8.19
C LEU A 151 12.39 -2.56 -8.63
N ARG A 152 12.69 -2.58 -9.93
CA ARG A 152 13.98 -2.11 -10.45
C ARG A 152 14.25 -0.65 -10.07
N GLN A 153 13.26 0.21 -10.19
CA GLN A 153 13.39 1.63 -9.86
C GLN A 153 13.58 1.87 -8.36
N ILE A 154 12.78 1.20 -7.51
CA ILE A 154 12.97 1.25 -6.06
C ILE A 154 14.38 0.79 -5.68
N TYR A 155 14.84 -0.33 -6.23
CA TYR A 155 16.16 -0.89 -5.94
C TYR A 155 17.29 0.05 -6.41
N ARG A 156 17.17 0.64 -7.60
CA ARG A 156 18.16 1.56 -8.16
C ARG A 156 18.34 2.83 -7.31
N THR A 157 17.23 3.39 -6.83
CA THR A 157 17.22 4.61 -5.99
C THR A 157 17.50 4.33 -4.51
N SER A 158 17.67 3.06 -4.13
CA SER A 158 17.96 2.65 -2.75
C SER A 158 19.42 2.87 -2.39
N SER A 159 19.66 3.17 -1.10
CA SER A 159 20.98 3.16 -0.51
C SER A 159 21.59 1.74 -0.53
N GLU A 160 22.93 1.63 -0.41
CA GLU A 160 23.57 0.32 -0.33
C GLU A 160 23.06 -0.50 0.86
N ALA A 161 22.83 0.14 2.01
CA ALA A 161 22.27 -0.51 3.18
C ALA A 161 20.84 -1.06 2.92
N ASP A 162 19.99 -0.31 2.20
CA ASP A 162 18.65 -0.78 1.85
C ASP A 162 18.69 -1.89 0.81
N ARG A 163 19.60 -1.83 -0.17
CA ARG A 163 19.81 -2.93 -1.14
C ARG A 163 20.19 -4.22 -0.45
N GLN A 164 21.08 -4.19 0.53
CA GLN A 164 21.45 -5.35 1.33
C GLN A 164 20.25 -5.89 2.11
N ARG A 165 19.43 -5.02 2.72
CA ARG A 165 18.20 -5.43 3.42
C ARG A 165 17.17 -6.04 2.45
N ILE A 166 16.99 -5.45 1.26
CA ILE A 166 16.09 -6.00 0.21
C ILE A 166 16.56 -7.40 -0.20
N GLN A 167 17.87 -7.60 -0.42
CA GLN A 167 18.43 -8.91 -0.75
C GLN A 167 18.23 -9.92 0.39
N GLY A 168 18.45 -9.51 1.64
CA GLY A 168 18.22 -10.34 2.82
C GLY A 168 16.75 -10.76 2.94
N LEU A 169 15.82 -9.83 2.72
CA LEU A 169 14.39 -10.11 2.78
C LEU A 169 13.94 -11.00 1.62
N ALA A 170 14.47 -10.79 0.41
CA ALA A 170 14.23 -11.67 -0.73
C ALA A 170 14.71 -13.11 -0.46
N HIS A 171 15.83 -13.26 0.24
CA HIS A 171 16.32 -14.58 0.66
C HIS A 171 15.38 -15.23 1.69
N GLN A 172 14.91 -14.50 2.70
CA GLN A 172 13.95 -15.00 3.69
C GLN A 172 12.62 -15.43 3.06
N LEU A 173 12.18 -14.72 2.02
CA LEU A 173 10.97 -15.02 1.25
C LEU A 173 11.17 -16.14 0.22
N VAL A 174 12.38 -16.68 0.09
CA VAL A 174 12.76 -17.67 -0.95
C VAL A 174 12.55 -17.14 -2.38
N LEU A 175 12.67 -15.83 -2.56
CA LEU A 175 12.47 -15.12 -3.84
C LEU A 175 13.78 -14.48 -4.37
N LYS A 176 14.94 -14.81 -3.79
CA LYS A 176 16.22 -14.25 -4.23
C LYS A 176 16.54 -14.52 -5.72
N PRO A 177 16.30 -15.74 -6.26
CA PRO A 177 16.50 -15.98 -7.70
C PRO A 177 15.64 -15.09 -8.59
N LEU A 178 14.37 -14.84 -8.19
CA LEU A 178 13.47 -13.96 -8.91
C LEU A 178 13.92 -12.49 -8.84
N LEU A 179 14.44 -12.06 -7.67
CA LEU A 179 15.03 -10.72 -7.55
C LEU A 179 16.20 -10.54 -8.53
N ASP A 180 17.11 -11.53 -8.60
CA ASP A 180 18.27 -11.46 -9.51
C ASP A 180 17.86 -11.45 -10.98
N GLU A 181 16.84 -12.25 -11.35
CA GLU A 181 16.24 -12.23 -12.67
C GLU A 181 15.73 -10.82 -13.02
N VAL A 182 14.88 -10.24 -12.16
CA VAL A 182 14.26 -8.93 -12.39
C VAL A 182 15.30 -7.82 -12.48
N LEU A 183 16.34 -7.85 -11.65
CA LEU A 183 17.40 -6.84 -11.67
C LEU A 183 18.32 -6.99 -12.91
N GLY A 184 18.41 -8.16 -13.50
CA GLY A 184 19.16 -8.44 -14.72
C GLY A 184 18.42 -8.11 -16.03
N GLU A 185 17.12 -7.78 -15.96
CA GLU A 185 16.35 -7.40 -17.14
C GLU A 185 16.85 -6.09 -17.75
N PRO A 186 16.89 -6.00 -19.11
CA PRO A 186 17.21 -4.74 -19.77
C PRO A 186 16.17 -3.66 -19.45
N GLU A 187 16.59 -2.40 -19.51
CA GLU A 187 15.64 -1.29 -19.40
C GLU A 187 14.72 -1.32 -20.62
N GLU A 188 13.42 -1.41 -20.38
CA GLU A 188 12.46 -1.11 -21.43
C GLU A 188 12.58 0.38 -21.75
N LEU A 189 12.99 0.68 -22.97
CA LEU A 189 12.94 2.05 -23.49
C LEU A 189 11.47 2.49 -23.46
N ALA A 190 11.21 3.57 -22.72
CA ALA A 190 9.89 4.18 -22.60
C ALA A 190 9.40 4.77 -23.93
#